data_45ccc2dbd950c9a9279a753fa4ec94a1
#
_entry.id   45ccc2dbd950c9a9279a753fa4ec94a1
#
_cell.length_a   1.000
_cell.length_b   1.000
_cell.length_c   1.000
_cell.angle_alpha   90.00
_cell.angle_beta   90.00
_cell.angle_gamma   90.00
#
_symmetry.space_group_name_H-M   'P 1'
#
loop_
_entity.id
_entity.type
_entity.pdbx_description
1 polymer ?
#
loop_
_entity_poly.entity_id
_entity_poly.type
_entity_poly.pdbx_seq_one_letter_code
_entity_poly.pdbx_strand_id
1 'polypeptide(L)'
;DELLEGGAFFSEVLFGNSHQGSAVNLLSGDADAAAFDDVDVDMYLNLVSGEANSVGAVYQVKDDAEAPFDTVRGKQFTIIGITPVLNAPICFNEEAISEEDRTKIVEHFCSDEVANNPQIFVDPEDENAKGIFEKASEKTRFVEVDDAWYEPVRKLNGAE
;
A
#
# COMPACT_ATOMS: atom_id res chain seq x y z
N ASP A 1 17.32 8.03 -12.85
CA ASP A 1 16.90 7.41 -14.12
C ASP A 1 17.77 6.22 -14.53
N GLU A 2 19.09 6.24 -14.28
CA GLU A 2 19.99 5.12 -14.62
C GLU A 2 19.64 3.78 -13.92
N LEU A 3 19.01 3.83 -12.74
CA LEU A 3 18.56 2.62 -12.01
C LEU A 3 17.35 1.95 -12.64
N LEU A 4 16.56 2.69 -13.42
CA LEU A 4 15.37 2.19 -14.13
C LEU A 4 15.70 1.68 -15.53
N GLU A 5 16.92 1.88 -16.00
CA GLU A 5 17.41 1.39 -17.28
C GLU A 5 18.17 0.08 -17.09
N GLY A 6 17.77 -0.96 -17.81
CA GLY A 6 18.47 -2.23 -17.79
C GLY A 6 19.94 -2.05 -18.24
N GLY A 7 20.85 -2.79 -17.58
CA GLY A 7 22.26 -2.80 -17.93
C GLY A 7 23.18 -1.89 -17.12
N ALA A 8 22.64 -1.02 -16.24
CA ALA A 8 23.43 -0.23 -15.31
C ALA A 8 23.63 -0.97 -13.97
N PHE A 9 22.61 -0.95 -13.11
CA PHE A 9 22.61 -1.69 -11.84
C PHE A 9 21.93 -3.05 -11.97
N PHE A 10 20.78 -3.08 -12.65
CA PHE A 10 20.06 -4.30 -12.98
C PHE A 10 20.34 -4.71 -14.43
N SER A 11 20.43 -6.01 -14.69
CA SER A 11 20.57 -6.53 -16.05
C SER A 11 19.34 -6.21 -16.91
N GLU A 12 18.19 -6.21 -16.29
CA GLU A 12 16.91 -5.92 -16.91
C GLU A 12 15.94 -5.32 -15.87
N VAL A 13 15.07 -4.43 -16.31
CA VAL A 13 13.97 -3.88 -15.49
C VAL A 13 12.66 -4.20 -16.19
N LEU A 14 11.78 -4.90 -15.46
CA LEU A 14 10.46 -5.30 -15.92
C LEU A 14 9.37 -4.49 -15.23
N PHE A 15 8.31 -4.19 -15.95
CA PHE A 15 7.13 -3.56 -15.38
C PHE A 15 6.02 -4.60 -15.21
N GLY A 16 5.60 -4.84 -13.97
CA GLY A 16 4.57 -5.83 -13.63
C GLY A 16 3.13 -5.40 -13.99
N ASN A 17 2.93 -4.19 -14.49
CA ASN A 17 1.65 -3.53 -14.80
C ASN A 17 0.74 -3.31 -13.57
N SER A 18 1.00 -3.95 -12.46
CA SER A 18 0.34 -3.75 -11.16
C SER A 18 1.27 -4.22 -10.03
N HIS A 19 0.95 -3.87 -8.79
CA HIS A 19 1.64 -4.38 -7.61
C HIS A 19 1.56 -5.91 -7.53
N GLN A 20 0.37 -6.47 -7.77
CA GLN A 20 0.16 -7.92 -7.85
C GLN A 20 0.98 -8.57 -8.95
N GLY A 21 1.02 -7.97 -10.16
CA GLY A 21 1.82 -8.47 -11.27
C GLY A 21 3.32 -8.47 -10.95
N SER A 22 3.82 -7.43 -10.27
CA SER A 22 5.22 -7.38 -9.81
C SER A 22 5.53 -8.49 -8.81
N ALA A 23 4.64 -8.76 -7.85
CA ALA A 23 4.80 -9.84 -6.89
C ALA A 23 4.76 -11.22 -7.55
N VAL A 24 3.87 -11.43 -8.52
CA VAL A 24 3.78 -12.68 -9.30
C VAL A 24 5.03 -12.91 -10.13
N ASN A 25 5.60 -11.89 -10.78
CA ASN A 25 6.85 -12.01 -11.54
C ASN A 25 8.02 -12.45 -10.64
N LEU A 26 8.13 -11.89 -9.42
CA LEU A 26 9.10 -12.36 -8.43
C LEU A 26 8.89 -13.84 -8.08
N LEU A 27 7.66 -14.19 -7.74
CA LEU A 27 7.32 -15.54 -7.27
C LEU A 27 7.40 -16.58 -8.39
N SER A 28 7.18 -16.21 -9.64
CA SER A 28 7.37 -17.08 -10.82
C SER A 28 8.84 -17.30 -11.14
N GLY A 29 9.73 -16.41 -10.71
CA GLY A 29 11.15 -16.43 -11.03
C GLY A 29 11.50 -15.67 -12.31
N ASP A 30 10.58 -14.83 -12.79
CA ASP A 30 10.82 -13.93 -13.91
C ASP A 30 11.64 -12.71 -13.50
N ALA A 31 11.65 -12.41 -12.20
CA ALA A 31 12.46 -11.35 -11.57
C ALA A 31 13.12 -11.87 -10.30
N ASP A 32 14.34 -11.43 -10.01
CA ASP A 32 15.08 -11.76 -8.78
C ASP A 32 14.67 -10.89 -7.59
N ALA A 33 14.16 -9.67 -7.86
CA ALA A 33 13.62 -8.75 -6.89
C ALA A 33 12.45 -7.96 -7.49
N ALA A 34 11.51 -7.52 -6.66
CA ALA A 34 10.38 -6.72 -7.08
C ALA A 34 10.01 -5.68 -6.02
N ALA A 35 9.44 -4.57 -6.46
CA ALA A 35 8.81 -3.57 -5.60
C ALA A 35 7.29 -3.61 -5.81
N PHE A 36 6.54 -3.67 -4.72
CA PHE A 36 5.08 -3.67 -4.72
C PHE A 36 4.54 -3.13 -3.39
N ASP A 37 3.29 -2.71 -3.40
CA ASP A 37 2.57 -2.25 -2.23
C ASP A 37 2.07 -3.45 -1.41
N ASP A 38 2.09 -3.35 -0.08
CA ASP A 38 1.64 -4.40 0.82
C ASP A 38 0.11 -4.55 0.80
N VAL A 39 -0.64 -3.45 0.71
CA VAL A 39 -2.11 -3.46 0.72
C VAL A 39 -2.70 -4.29 -0.42
N ASP A 40 -2.11 -4.20 -1.63
CA ASP A 40 -2.60 -4.90 -2.81
C ASP A 40 -2.31 -6.41 -2.81
N VAL A 41 -1.41 -6.89 -1.95
CA VAL A 41 -0.95 -8.29 -1.94
C VAL A 41 -1.23 -9.03 -0.64
N ASP A 42 -1.44 -8.33 0.47
CA ASP A 42 -1.55 -8.91 1.82
C ASP A 42 -2.65 -9.97 1.93
N MET A 43 -3.79 -9.74 1.28
CA MET A 43 -4.91 -10.68 1.27
C MET A 43 -4.55 -12.08 0.72
N TYR A 44 -3.50 -12.19 -0.09
CA TYR A 44 -3.03 -13.46 -0.72
C TYR A 44 -1.92 -14.14 0.09
N LEU A 45 -1.44 -13.53 1.18
CA LEU A 45 -0.22 -13.92 1.87
C LEU A 45 -0.45 -14.38 3.31
N ASN A 46 0.40 -15.28 3.78
CA ASN A 46 0.58 -15.63 5.17
C ASN A 46 1.99 -15.23 5.62
N LEU A 47 2.11 -14.60 6.78
CA LEU A 47 3.41 -14.39 7.43
C LEU A 47 3.93 -15.73 7.93
N VAL A 48 5.12 -16.15 7.49
CA VAL A 48 5.78 -17.40 7.88
C VAL A 48 6.75 -17.18 9.02
N SER A 49 7.53 -16.08 8.95
CA SER A 49 8.50 -15.73 9.98
C SER A 49 8.86 -14.25 9.95
N GLY A 50 9.39 -13.76 11.06
CA GLY A 50 9.75 -12.35 11.25
C GLY A 50 8.58 -11.52 11.79
N GLU A 51 8.76 -10.22 11.82
CA GLU A 51 7.73 -9.25 12.20
C GLU A 51 7.04 -8.76 10.91
N ALA A 52 5.71 -8.67 10.94
CA ALA A 52 4.94 -8.23 9.78
C ALA A 52 5.45 -6.86 9.26
N ASN A 53 5.50 -6.72 7.95
CA ASN A 53 5.93 -5.51 7.26
C ASN A 53 7.29 -4.98 7.76
N SER A 54 8.25 -5.89 7.97
CA SER A 54 9.60 -5.54 8.38
C SER A 54 10.66 -6.23 7.51
N VAL A 55 11.83 -5.65 7.41
CA VAL A 55 12.97 -6.26 6.71
C VAL A 55 13.33 -7.59 7.34
N GLY A 56 13.43 -8.64 6.53
CA GLY A 56 13.68 -10.01 6.95
C GLY A 56 12.41 -10.84 7.19
N ALA A 57 11.22 -10.23 7.15
CA ALA A 57 9.97 -10.99 7.17
C ALA A 57 9.84 -11.89 5.94
N VAL A 58 9.38 -13.11 6.16
CA VAL A 58 9.11 -14.09 5.09
C VAL A 58 7.62 -14.30 4.97
N TYR A 59 7.12 -14.12 3.77
CA TYR A 59 5.74 -14.37 3.42
C TYR A 59 5.60 -15.53 2.46
N GLN A 60 4.47 -16.23 2.55
CA GLN A 60 4.10 -17.33 1.67
C GLN A 60 2.72 -17.08 1.07
N VAL A 61 2.58 -17.36 -0.21
CA VAL A 61 1.28 -17.33 -0.88
C VAL A 61 0.37 -18.41 -0.31
N LYS A 62 -0.85 -18.05 0.05
CA LYS A 62 -1.88 -18.95 0.57
C LYS A 62 -2.15 -20.09 -0.41
N ASP A 63 -2.48 -21.27 0.12
CA ASP A 63 -2.78 -22.45 -0.69
C ASP A 63 -4.10 -22.32 -1.46
N ASP A 64 -5.00 -21.49 -0.99
CA ASP A 64 -6.29 -21.16 -1.60
C ASP A 64 -6.29 -19.81 -2.34
N ALA A 65 -5.13 -19.16 -2.49
CA ALA A 65 -5.04 -17.88 -3.18
C ALA A 65 -5.68 -17.95 -4.59
N GLU A 66 -6.48 -16.94 -4.89
CA GLU A 66 -7.12 -16.78 -6.19
C GLU A 66 -6.20 -16.05 -7.18
N ALA A 67 -6.65 -15.91 -8.42
CA ALA A 67 -5.91 -15.15 -9.43
C ALA A 67 -5.67 -13.71 -8.96
N PRO A 68 -4.48 -13.15 -9.21
CA PRO A 68 -3.40 -13.68 -10.07
C PRO A 68 -2.38 -14.57 -9.34
N PHE A 69 -2.55 -14.88 -8.06
CA PHE A 69 -1.60 -15.66 -7.25
C PHE A 69 -1.81 -17.17 -7.30
N ASP A 70 -2.85 -17.66 -7.96
CA ASP A 70 -3.20 -19.07 -8.08
C ASP A 70 -2.10 -19.95 -8.71
N THR A 71 -1.25 -19.37 -9.56
CA THR A 71 -0.13 -20.05 -10.21
C THR A 71 1.13 -20.14 -9.35
N VAL A 72 1.19 -19.37 -8.26
CA VAL A 72 2.36 -19.25 -7.39
C VAL A 72 2.06 -19.62 -5.92
N ARG A 73 1.00 -20.37 -5.68
CA ARG A 73 0.61 -20.88 -4.35
C ARG A 73 1.76 -21.58 -3.64
N GLY A 74 1.90 -21.36 -2.35
CA GLY A 74 2.93 -21.96 -1.51
C GLY A 74 4.34 -21.41 -1.71
N LYS A 75 4.59 -20.56 -2.71
CA LYS A 75 5.88 -19.90 -2.91
C LYS A 75 6.09 -18.80 -1.89
N GLN A 76 7.36 -18.53 -1.59
CA GLN A 76 7.77 -17.60 -0.55
C GLN A 76 8.66 -16.49 -1.11
N PHE A 77 8.63 -15.34 -0.45
CA PHE A 77 9.60 -14.27 -0.63
C PHE A 77 10.01 -13.65 0.71
N THR A 78 11.11 -12.93 0.72
CA THR A 78 11.63 -12.24 1.89
C THR A 78 11.65 -10.73 1.63
N ILE A 79 11.19 -9.95 2.59
CA ILE A 79 11.28 -8.49 2.53
C ILE A 79 12.74 -8.06 2.73
N ILE A 80 13.30 -7.35 1.77
CA ILE A 80 14.68 -6.85 1.79
C ILE A 80 14.77 -5.34 2.00
N GLY A 81 13.67 -4.62 1.82
CA GLY A 81 13.60 -3.18 2.04
C GLY A 81 12.16 -2.72 2.15
N ILE A 82 11.94 -1.64 2.89
CA ILE A 82 10.63 -1.02 3.07
C ILE A 82 10.79 0.49 2.95
N THR A 83 9.87 1.09 2.24
CA THR A 83 9.70 2.53 2.21
C THR A 83 8.32 2.87 2.72
N PRO A 84 8.20 3.62 3.81
CA PRO A 84 6.90 4.09 4.26
C PRO A 84 6.34 5.09 3.24
N VAL A 85 5.17 4.78 2.70
CA VAL A 85 4.44 5.64 1.77
C VAL A 85 3.06 5.87 2.38
N LEU A 86 2.60 7.12 2.36
CA LEU A 86 1.24 7.43 2.77
C LEU A 86 0.25 7.04 1.68
N ASN A 87 -0.93 6.64 2.09
CA ASN A 87 -2.07 6.48 1.19
C ASN A 87 -2.36 7.79 0.46
N ALA A 88 -3.06 7.69 -0.67
CA ALA A 88 -3.42 8.84 -1.49
C ALA A 88 -4.14 9.92 -0.65
N PRO A 89 -3.65 11.17 -0.62
CA PRO A 89 -4.23 12.22 0.19
C PRO A 89 -5.50 12.80 -0.44
N ILE A 90 -6.39 13.33 0.41
CA ILE A 90 -7.43 14.26 -0.03
C ILE A 90 -6.81 15.65 -0.02
N CYS A 91 -6.74 16.29 -1.17
CA CYS A 91 -6.15 17.60 -1.33
C CYS A 91 -7.22 18.68 -1.52
N PHE A 92 -6.96 19.86 -0.98
CA PHE A 92 -7.80 21.04 -1.17
C PHE A 92 -7.17 22.00 -2.17
N ASN A 93 -8.00 22.63 -3.00
CA ASN A 93 -7.58 23.81 -3.77
C ASN A 93 -7.75 25.03 -2.86
N GLU A 94 -6.65 25.56 -2.35
CA GLU A 94 -6.64 26.71 -1.43
C GLU A 94 -7.15 28.01 -2.05
N GLU A 95 -7.15 28.12 -3.39
CA GLU A 95 -7.75 29.27 -4.09
C GLU A 95 -9.28 29.19 -4.16
N ALA A 96 -9.84 27.98 -4.05
CA ALA A 96 -11.27 27.73 -4.20
C ALA A 96 -12.03 27.57 -2.87
N ILE A 97 -11.33 27.33 -1.76
CA ILE A 97 -11.94 27.08 -0.46
C ILE A 97 -11.35 28.01 0.61
N SER A 98 -12.20 28.56 1.48
CA SER A 98 -11.73 29.37 2.59
C SER A 98 -11.02 28.54 3.66
N GLU A 99 -10.07 29.15 4.39
CA GLU A 99 -9.39 28.48 5.51
C GLU A 99 -10.39 27.99 6.58
N GLU A 100 -11.45 28.76 6.84
CA GLU A 100 -12.50 28.38 7.79
C GLU A 100 -13.25 27.12 7.33
N ASP A 101 -13.61 27.02 6.06
CA ASP A 101 -14.32 25.86 5.51
C ASP A 101 -13.39 24.65 5.44
N ARG A 102 -12.12 24.84 5.05
CA ARG A 102 -11.10 23.78 5.09
C ARG A 102 -10.98 23.19 6.48
N THR A 103 -10.84 24.02 7.50
CA THR A 103 -10.73 23.58 8.89
C THR A 103 -11.94 22.74 9.31
N LYS A 104 -13.14 23.21 9.02
CA LYS A 104 -14.38 22.47 9.35
C LYS A 104 -14.46 21.13 8.63
N ILE A 105 -14.03 21.06 7.37
CA ILE A 105 -14.02 19.81 6.60
C ILE A 105 -13.02 18.84 7.20
N VAL A 106 -11.79 19.28 7.50
CA VAL A 106 -10.75 18.43 8.13
C VAL A 106 -11.21 17.90 9.48
N GLU A 107 -11.75 18.78 10.34
CA GLU A 107 -12.30 18.38 11.65
C GLU A 107 -13.40 17.32 11.50
N HIS A 108 -14.31 17.50 10.52
CA HIS A 108 -15.37 16.52 10.26
C HIS A 108 -14.81 15.19 9.76
N PHE A 109 -13.91 15.20 8.76
CA PHE A 109 -13.29 13.96 8.25
C PHE A 109 -12.53 13.19 9.35
N CYS A 110 -11.81 13.90 10.23
CA CYS A 110 -11.06 13.28 11.33
C CYS A 110 -11.93 12.93 12.56
N SER A 111 -13.24 13.18 12.51
CA SER A 111 -14.15 12.91 13.63
C SER A 111 -14.42 11.43 13.87
N ASP A 112 -14.87 11.11 15.08
CA ASP A 112 -15.33 9.75 15.41
C ASP A 112 -16.62 9.37 14.65
N GLU A 113 -17.43 10.35 14.29
CA GLU A 113 -18.64 10.14 13.47
C GLU A 113 -18.26 9.55 12.12
N VAL A 114 -17.26 10.11 11.43
CA VAL A 114 -16.79 9.59 10.13
C VAL A 114 -16.03 8.27 10.31
N ALA A 115 -15.17 8.16 11.31
CA ALA A 115 -14.40 6.94 11.57
C ALA A 115 -15.28 5.71 11.89
N ASN A 116 -16.47 5.92 12.42
CA ASN A 116 -17.42 4.85 12.75
C ASN A 116 -18.58 4.76 11.75
N ASN A 117 -18.53 5.47 10.64
CA ASN A 117 -19.58 5.42 9.64
C ASN A 117 -19.38 4.19 8.72
N PRO A 118 -20.27 3.19 8.75
CA PRO A 118 -20.12 1.96 7.96
C PRO A 118 -20.32 2.17 6.46
N GLN A 119 -20.77 3.32 6.02
CA GLN A 119 -20.81 3.68 4.59
C GLN A 119 -19.46 4.23 4.09
N ILE A 120 -18.56 4.57 5.01
CA ILE A 120 -17.22 5.07 4.70
C ILE A 120 -16.19 3.99 5.00
N PHE A 121 -16.17 3.48 6.23
CA PHE A 121 -15.27 2.43 6.67
C PHE A 121 -16.07 1.16 6.95
N VAL A 122 -15.84 0.11 6.17
CA VAL A 122 -16.53 -1.17 6.28
C VAL A 122 -15.71 -2.17 7.08
N ASP A 123 -16.40 -3.01 7.82
CA ASP A 123 -15.79 -4.19 8.42
C ASP A 123 -15.47 -5.19 7.29
N PRO A 124 -14.21 -5.59 7.11
CA PRO A 124 -13.83 -6.55 6.07
C PRO A 124 -14.44 -7.95 6.28
N GLU A 125 -14.91 -8.26 7.49
CA GLU A 125 -15.62 -9.52 7.78
C GLU A 125 -17.10 -9.50 7.38
N ASP A 126 -17.67 -8.33 7.07
CA ASP A 126 -19.06 -8.20 6.61
C ASP A 126 -19.16 -8.26 5.09
N GLU A 127 -19.41 -9.45 4.55
CA GLU A 127 -19.56 -9.70 3.11
C GLU A 127 -20.66 -8.86 2.43
N ASN A 128 -21.55 -8.25 3.19
CA ASN A 128 -22.63 -7.39 2.68
C ASN A 128 -22.34 -5.89 2.85
N ALA A 129 -21.23 -5.55 3.48
CA ALA A 129 -20.85 -4.16 3.71
C ALA A 129 -20.61 -3.43 2.38
N LYS A 130 -21.05 -2.18 2.35
CA LYS A 130 -20.85 -1.29 1.21
C LYS A 130 -20.29 0.02 1.72
N GLY A 131 -19.02 0.20 1.58
CA GLY A 131 -18.32 1.44 1.92
C GLY A 131 -17.18 1.70 0.96
N ILE A 132 -16.40 2.72 1.28
CA ILE A 132 -15.34 3.20 0.39
C ILE A 132 -13.99 2.58 0.79
N PHE A 133 -13.78 2.37 2.09
CA PHE A 133 -12.52 1.88 2.65
C PHE A 133 -12.76 0.70 3.59
N GLU A 134 -11.85 -0.25 3.61
CA GLU A 134 -11.86 -1.32 4.60
C GLU A 134 -11.30 -0.83 5.94
N LYS A 135 -11.98 -1.21 7.03
CA LYS A 135 -11.55 -0.91 8.39
C LYS A 135 -10.60 -1.98 8.89
N ALA A 136 -9.33 -1.87 8.52
CA ALA A 136 -8.30 -2.83 8.90
C ALA A 136 -8.07 -2.94 10.42
N SER A 137 -8.48 -1.94 11.21
CA SER A 137 -8.42 -1.93 12.66
C SER A 137 -9.34 -0.86 13.25
N GLU A 138 -9.56 -0.89 14.57
CA GLU A 138 -10.27 0.17 15.29
C GLU A 138 -9.60 1.56 15.19
N LYS A 139 -8.35 1.61 14.74
CA LYS A 139 -7.58 2.84 14.55
C LYS A 139 -7.69 3.39 13.13
N THR A 140 -8.31 2.66 12.20
CA THR A 140 -8.47 3.09 10.80
C THR A 140 -9.40 4.30 10.75
N ARG A 141 -8.86 5.44 10.32
CA ARG A 141 -9.58 6.71 10.20
C ARG A 141 -8.80 7.68 9.32
N PHE A 142 -9.45 8.74 8.86
CA PHE A 142 -8.73 9.86 8.28
C PHE A 142 -7.89 10.59 9.35
N VAL A 143 -6.70 11.00 8.96
CA VAL A 143 -5.80 11.79 9.78
C VAL A 143 -5.34 13.02 9.00
N GLU A 144 -5.15 14.12 9.70
CA GLU A 144 -4.52 15.30 9.10
C GLU A 144 -3.03 15.00 8.89
N VAL A 145 -2.54 15.31 7.70
CA VAL A 145 -1.14 15.17 7.32
C VAL A 145 -0.63 16.47 6.73
N ASP A 146 0.62 16.74 6.93
CA ASP A 146 1.33 17.87 6.34
C ASP A 146 2.37 17.41 5.32
N ASP A 147 3.00 18.35 4.66
CA ASP A 147 4.00 18.09 3.64
C ASP A 147 5.24 17.31 4.16
N ALA A 148 5.55 17.42 5.45
CA ALA A 148 6.70 16.72 6.05
C ALA A 148 6.52 15.19 6.04
N TRP A 149 5.29 14.69 6.05
CA TRP A 149 5.00 13.26 5.96
C TRP A 149 5.45 12.64 4.63
N TYR A 150 5.58 13.47 3.57
CA TYR A 150 6.00 13.04 2.23
C TYR A 150 7.52 13.15 2.01
N GLU A 151 8.30 13.58 3.01
CA GLU A 151 9.75 13.69 2.91
C GLU A 151 10.45 12.37 2.51
N PRO A 152 10.06 11.18 3.01
CA PRO A 152 10.66 9.92 2.58
C PRO A 152 10.52 9.68 1.07
N VAL A 153 9.35 10.02 0.50
CA VAL A 153 9.09 9.87 -0.94
C VAL A 153 9.90 10.87 -1.76
N ARG A 154 10.03 12.12 -1.28
CA ARG A 154 10.88 13.13 -1.94
C ARG A 154 12.35 12.71 -1.99
N LYS A 155 12.86 12.17 -0.88
CA LYS A 155 14.25 11.66 -0.83
C LYS A 155 14.50 10.54 -1.84
N LEU A 156 13.56 9.65 -2.02
CA LEU A 156 13.63 8.58 -3.04
C LEU A 156 13.70 9.15 -4.46
N ASN A 157 12.98 10.23 -4.72
CA ASN A 157 12.96 10.87 -6.04
C ASN A 157 14.12 11.85 -6.25
N GLY A 158 15.05 11.98 -5.29
CA GLY A 158 16.16 12.92 -5.37
C GLY A 158 15.73 14.39 -5.35
N ALA A 159 14.50 14.66 -4.88
CA ALA A 159 14.01 16.02 -4.66
C ALA A 159 14.40 16.45 -3.24
N GLU A 160 15.40 17.34 -3.11
CA GLU A 160 15.75 18.05 -1.87
C GLU A 160 14.80 19.23 -1.63
#